data_e45142908ac89ecdfc5f177548d76909
#
_entry.id   e45142908ac89ecdfc5f177548d76909
#
_cell.length_a   1.000
_cell.length_b   1.000
_cell.length_c   1.000
_cell.angle_alpha   90.00
_cell.angle_beta   90.00
_cell.angle_gamma   90.00
#
_symmetry.space_group_name_H-M   'P 1'
#
loop_
_entity.id
_entity.type
_entity.pdbx_description
1 polymer ?
#
loop_
_entity_poly.entity_id
_entity_poly.type
_entity_poly.pdbx_seq_one_letter_code
_entity_poly.pdbx_strand_id
1 'polypeptide(L)'
;MKKHALAASMLALALLASGCSATSGSSGSSGSDGVIRYLHRLPDGEGMTKVNDIVARWNAEHPDMKVEATKFDGKAPDMNVKLENDVKAGTAPCLAQVGYAEIPKLYSSGLLADVSSEAEKYKSHFSEGSMSLMTVGKTAVGLPQDSGPLVYFYNKAAFDQLGLSVPTTSAELADVAQKAAAQGKYALAFEPDEAPNTLAGQSAAAGAQWFTADNDKWKVNVTSPETAKVSTFWQGVLDSKTALVANRWDDAFGKALVDQQLIGTIGAAWEGALLADTMKDSPNAGSWAVAQLPAFGDTPMSGPDGGSGVAVLKGCSNPEGAMAFNDWFNTQVDDLATQGLVLTAKAPVKAPESISTFFGGQDVYAEFTKANAAVNSKFGFMPTWPSLADPMTQAAEAAGKGTGKVDDIFQAAQKSSVSSLKDANLPVAE
;
A
#
# COMPACT_ATOMS: atom_id res chain seq x y z
N MET A 1 -51.82 -35.96 -35.26
CA MET A 1 -52.07 -36.32 -36.68
C MET A 1 -50.86 -35.96 -37.47
N LYS A 2 -50.30 -36.98 -38.21
CA LYS A 2 -49.30 -36.95 -39.31
C LYS A 2 -47.92 -36.49 -38.89
N LYS A 3 -46.86 -37.34 -38.66
CA LYS A 3 -46.21 -38.40 -39.43
C LYS A 3 -45.55 -37.91 -40.73
N HIS A 4 -44.28 -38.24 -40.77
CA HIS A 4 -43.35 -38.70 -41.82
C HIS A 4 -42.09 -37.87 -41.90
N ALA A 5 -40.90 -38.35 -42.09
CA ALA A 5 -40.23 -39.62 -42.15
C ALA A 5 -38.85 -39.35 -42.79
N LEU A 6 -37.85 -40.03 -42.28
CA LEU A 6 -36.57 -40.51 -42.83
C LEU A 6 -36.15 -40.09 -44.27
N ALA A 7 -34.87 -39.78 -44.42
CA ALA A 7 -34.01 -40.42 -45.43
C ALA A 7 -32.54 -40.35 -45.02
N ALA A 8 -31.95 -41.53 -44.89
CA ALA A 8 -30.52 -41.80 -44.80
C ALA A 8 -29.93 -41.90 -46.21
N SER A 9 -28.67 -41.53 -46.41
CA SER A 9 -27.86 -42.02 -47.51
C SER A 9 -26.39 -42.10 -47.09
N MET A 10 -25.88 -43.30 -47.03
CA MET A 10 -24.47 -43.70 -46.99
C MET A 10 -23.86 -43.61 -48.42
N LEU A 11 -22.54 -43.44 -48.47
CA LEU A 11 -21.49 -43.97 -49.37
C LEU A 11 -20.38 -42.90 -49.52
N ALA A 12 -19.09 -43.14 -49.59
CA ALA A 12 -18.26 -44.31 -49.62
C ALA A 12 -16.81 -43.96 -49.21
N LEU A 13 -16.07 -44.95 -48.78
CA LEU A 13 -14.62 -44.95 -48.54
C LEU A 13 -13.80 -44.58 -49.79
N ALA A 14 -12.70 -43.83 -49.57
CA ALA A 14 -11.49 -43.98 -50.38
C ALA A 14 -10.25 -43.80 -49.48
N LEU A 15 -9.57 -44.89 -49.19
CA LEU A 15 -8.22 -44.97 -48.64
C LEU A 15 -7.20 -44.55 -49.70
N LEU A 16 -6.30 -43.61 -49.35
CA LEU A 16 -4.97 -43.57 -49.94
C LEU A 16 -3.96 -43.31 -48.83
N ALA A 17 -3.22 -44.35 -48.53
CA ALA A 17 -2.02 -44.28 -47.68
C ALA A 17 -0.85 -43.73 -48.48
N SER A 18 -0.10 -42.80 -47.91
CA SER A 18 1.35 -42.70 -48.12
C SER A 18 1.96 -41.61 -47.21
N GLY A 19 3.03 -41.94 -46.55
CA GLY A 19 4.07 -41.03 -46.12
C GLY A 19 4.24 -40.86 -44.63
N CYS A 20 4.89 -41.81 -43.93
CA CYS A 20 5.58 -41.55 -42.67
C CYS A 20 6.69 -40.52 -42.89
N SER A 21 6.58 -39.38 -42.21
CA SER A 21 7.74 -38.65 -41.75
C SER A 21 7.52 -38.37 -40.27
N ALA A 22 8.36 -39.01 -39.46
CA ALA A 22 8.43 -38.75 -38.05
C ALA A 22 8.95 -37.32 -37.82
N THR A 23 8.05 -36.42 -37.53
CA THR A 23 8.39 -35.17 -36.87
C THR A 23 8.08 -35.39 -35.40
N SER A 24 9.14 -35.45 -34.61
CA SER A 24 9.12 -35.40 -33.17
C SER A 24 8.10 -34.32 -32.74
N GLY A 25 7.06 -34.75 -32.03
CA GLY A 25 6.12 -33.90 -31.37
C GLY A 25 6.86 -33.04 -30.33
N SER A 26 7.11 -31.82 -30.68
CA SER A 26 7.35 -30.81 -29.71
C SER A 26 6.02 -30.61 -28.99
N SER A 27 5.96 -31.14 -27.75
CA SER A 27 4.99 -30.67 -26.76
C SER A 27 5.05 -29.16 -26.76
N GLY A 28 3.96 -28.54 -27.16
CA GLY A 28 3.83 -27.11 -27.13
C GLY A 28 4.03 -26.60 -25.69
N SER A 29 5.26 -26.21 -25.37
CA SER A 29 5.45 -25.19 -24.37
C SER A 29 4.73 -23.97 -24.93
N SER A 30 3.77 -23.45 -24.17
CA SER A 30 3.28 -22.09 -24.33
C SER A 30 4.51 -21.18 -24.29
N GLY A 31 5.03 -20.83 -25.48
CA GLY A 31 6.22 -20.04 -25.61
C GLY A 31 5.99 -18.73 -24.92
N SER A 32 6.73 -18.47 -23.87
CA SER A 32 6.96 -17.10 -23.45
C SER A 32 7.67 -16.45 -24.64
N ASP A 33 7.03 -15.46 -25.23
CA ASP A 33 7.56 -14.62 -26.32
C ASP A 33 8.78 -13.77 -25.88
N GLY A 34 9.37 -14.09 -24.71
CA GLY A 34 10.49 -13.37 -24.10
C GLY A 34 10.09 -12.03 -23.48
N VAL A 35 8.82 -11.64 -23.56
CA VAL A 35 8.30 -10.39 -23.03
C VAL A 35 8.08 -10.51 -21.51
N ILE A 36 8.59 -9.56 -20.75
CA ILE A 36 8.37 -9.41 -19.31
C ILE A 36 7.04 -8.68 -19.10
N ARG A 37 6.03 -9.37 -18.55
CA ARG A 37 4.75 -8.75 -18.23
C ARG A 37 4.76 -8.17 -16.82
N TYR A 38 4.27 -6.95 -16.68
CA TYR A 38 4.15 -6.20 -15.42
C TYR A 38 2.70 -5.79 -15.17
N LEU A 39 2.12 -6.19 -14.06
CA LEU A 39 0.79 -5.81 -13.60
C LEU A 39 0.89 -4.77 -12.49
N HIS A 40 0.23 -3.60 -12.64
CA HIS A 40 0.32 -2.50 -11.69
C HIS A 40 -1.06 -1.86 -11.41
N ARG A 41 -1.14 -1.08 -10.34
CA ARG A 41 -2.31 -0.29 -9.93
C ARG A 41 -2.00 1.22 -9.88
N LEU A 42 -0.92 1.65 -10.51
CA LEU A 42 -0.58 3.07 -10.57
C LEU A 42 -1.71 3.87 -11.21
N PRO A 43 -2.00 5.09 -10.74
CA PRO A 43 -3.18 5.85 -11.14
C PRO A 43 -3.28 6.12 -12.64
N ASP A 44 -2.17 6.45 -13.29
CA ASP A 44 -2.12 6.82 -14.72
C ASP A 44 -3.13 7.91 -15.09
N GLY A 45 -3.35 8.86 -14.17
CA GLY A 45 -4.28 9.96 -14.30
C GLY A 45 -3.84 11.03 -15.31
N GLU A 46 -4.66 12.03 -15.53
CA GLU A 46 -4.32 13.20 -16.34
C GLU A 46 -3.19 13.99 -15.67
N GLY A 47 -2.23 14.49 -16.46
CA GLY A 47 -1.05 15.20 -15.94
C GLY A 47 0.04 14.32 -15.35
N MET A 48 -0.18 13.00 -15.25
CA MET A 48 0.81 12.03 -14.77
C MET A 48 1.60 11.45 -15.94
N THR A 49 2.89 11.17 -15.74
CA THR A 49 3.67 10.38 -16.70
C THR A 49 3.12 8.97 -16.75
N LYS A 50 2.60 8.54 -17.88
CA LYS A 50 1.97 7.22 -18.03
C LYS A 50 2.99 6.10 -17.87
N VAL A 51 2.60 5.01 -17.20
CA VAL A 51 3.47 3.84 -17.04
C VAL A 51 3.93 3.30 -18.39
N ASN A 52 3.05 3.28 -19.37
CA ASN A 52 3.39 2.82 -20.73
C ASN A 52 4.42 3.72 -21.42
N ASP A 53 4.48 5.01 -21.11
CA ASP A 53 5.51 5.93 -21.65
C ASP A 53 6.87 5.65 -20.99
N ILE A 54 6.87 5.34 -19.69
CA ILE A 54 8.09 4.92 -18.99
C ILE A 54 8.60 3.60 -19.57
N VAL A 55 7.70 2.61 -19.73
CA VAL A 55 8.03 1.30 -20.32
C VAL A 55 8.52 1.42 -21.76
N ALA A 56 7.97 2.35 -22.55
CA ALA A 56 8.44 2.58 -23.93
C ALA A 56 9.90 3.03 -23.99
N ARG A 57 10.39 3.81 -23.01
CA ARG A 57 11.81 4.18 -22.91
C ARG A 57 12.69 2.97 -22.64
N TRP A 58 12.31 2.13 -21.64
CA TRP A 58 13.00 0.88 -21.40
C TRP A 58 13.09 0.02 -22.65
N ASN A 59 11.97 -0.15 -23.36
CA ASN A 59 11.88 -0.98 -24.55
C ASN A 59 12.72 -0.46 -25.73
N ALA A 60 12.93 0.87 -25.81
CA ALA A 60 13.81 1.47 -26.79
C ALA A 60 15.29 1.21 -26.49
N GLU A 61 15.67 1.20 -25.20
CA GLU A 61 17.03 0.97 -24.73
C GLU A 61 17.39 -0.53 -24.69
N HIS A 62 16.36 -1.40 -24.51
CA HIS A 62 16.51 -2.85 -24.33
C HIS A 62 15.64 -3.65 -25.31
N PRO A 63 15.94 -3.62 -26.64
CA PRO A 63 15.09 -4.25 -27.66
C PRO A 63 14.95 -5.77 -27.50
N ASP A 64 15.94 -6.42 -26.86
CA ASP A 64 15.97 -7.87 -26.62
C ASP A 64 15.32 -8.27 -25.29
N MET A 65 14.87 -7.30 -24.48
CA MET A 65 14.28 -7.52 -23.16
C MET A 65 13.07 -6.61 -22.96
N LYS A 66 12.04 -6.84 -23.78
CA LYS A 66 10.84 -6.02 -23.79
C LYS A 66 9.97 -6.26 -22.57
N VAL A 67 9.31 -5.20 -22.15
CA VAL A 67 8.32 -5.20 -21.07
C VAL A 67 6.97 -4.75 -21.63
N GLU A 68 5.91 -5.39 -21.15
CA GLU A 68 4.51 -4.97 -21.33
C GLU A 68 3.88 -4.71 -19.98
N ALA A 69 3.45 -3.48 -19.73
CA ALA A 69 2.75 -3.10 -18.53
C ALA A 69 1.23 -3.12 -18.75
N THR A 70 0.51 -3.64 -17.79
CA THR A 70 -0.95 -3.66 -17.76
C THR A 70 -1.44 -3.06 -16.46
N LYS A 71 -2.33 -2.07 -16.55
CA LYS A 71 -3.00 -1.51 -15.38
C LYS A 71 -4.13 -2.43 -14.92
N PHE A 72 -4.21 -2.68 -13.63
CA PHE A 72 -5.33 -3.34 -12.97
C PHE A 72 -6.27 -2.28 -12.39
N ASP A 73 -7.48 -2.21 -12.93
CA ASP A 73 -8.52 -1.30 -12.42
C ASP A 73 -9.32 -2.01 -11.33
N GLY A 74 -8.87 -1.89 -10.09
CA GLY A 74 -9.49 -2.54 -8.93
C GLY A 74 -8.68 -2.33 -7.66
N LYS A 75 -9.22 -2.83 -6.54
CA LYS A 75 -8.56 -2.75 -5.24
C LYS A 75 -7.45 -3.80 -5.10
N ALA A 76 -6.54 -3.59 -4.15
CA ALA A 76 -5.44 -4.52 -3.87
C ALA A 76 -5.90 -5.96 -3.58
N PRO A 77 -6.95 -6.20 -2.76
CA PRO A 77 -7.44 -7.55 -2.53
C PRO A 77 -7.88 -8.27 -3.81
N ASP A 78 -8.55 -7.56 -4.72
CA ASP A 78 -9.02 -8.14 -5.99
C ASP A 78 -7.85 -8.51 -6.91
N MET A 79 -6.82 -7.66 -6.94
CA MET A 79 -5.59 -7.97 -7.67
C MET A 79 -4.87 -9.19 -7.09
N ASN A 80 -4.82 -9.34 -5.77
CA ASN A 80 -4.21 -10.50 -5.13
C ASN A 80 -4.94 -11.80 -5.48
N VAL A 81 -6.27 -11.78 -5.53
CA VAL A 81 -7.07 -12.93 -6.00
C VAL A 81 -6.76 -13.26 -7.47
N LYS A 82 -6.63 -12.25 -8.32
CA LYS A 82 -6.22 -12.43 -9.71
C LYS A 82 -4.84 -13.07 -9.80
N LEU A 83 -3.85 -12.54 -9.07
CA LEU A 83 -2.48 -13.09 -9.08
C LEU A 83 -2.44 -14.56 -8.63
N GLU A 84 -3.21 -14.90 -7.61
CA GLU A 84 -3.34 -16.28 -7.14
C GLU A 84 -3.89 -17.22 -8.24
N ASN A 85 -4.93 -16.79 -8.93
CA ASN A 85 -5.51 -17.55 -10.03
C ASN A 85 -4.54 -17.68 -11.21
N ASP A 86 -3.87 -16.59 -11.59
CA ASP A 86 -2.93 -16.55 -12.70
C ASP A 86 -1.71 -17.46 -12.45
N VAL A 87 -1.16 -17.44 -11.21
CA VAL A 87 -0.05 -18.35 -10.84
C VAL A 87 -0.50 -19.82 -10.91
N LYS A 88 -1.69 -20.16 -10.39
CA LYS A 88 -2.25 -21.52 -10.45
C LYS A 88 -2.49 -21.97 -11.90
N ALA A 89 -2.88 -21.06 -12.77
CA ALA A 89 -3.11 -21.33 -14.18
C ALA A 89 -1.83 -21.35 -15.04
N GLY A 90 -0.69 -20.93 -14.50
CA GLY A 90 0.56 -20.78 -15.25
C GLY A 90 0.56 -19.60 -16.22
N THR A 91 -0.29 -18.59 -15.99
CA THR A 91 -0.46 -17.39 -16.84
C THR A 91 -0.05 -16.11 -16.15
N ALA A 92 0.56 -16.21 -14.97
CA ALA A 92 0.96 -15.05 -14.18
C ALA A 92 1.93 -14.11 -14.94
N PRO A 93 1.84 -12.80 -14.72
CA PRO A 93 2.90 -11.89 -15.16
C PRO A 93 4.21 -12.18 -14.42
N CYS A 94 5.35 -11.75 -14.96
CA CYS A 94 6.62 -11.84 -14.24
C CYS A 94 6.66 -10.90 -13.03
N LEU A 95 6.11 -9.71 -13.17
CA LEU A 95 6.14 -8.66 -12.17
C LEU A 95 4.73 -8.22 -11.78
N ALA A 96 4.53 -7.96 -10.50
CA ALA A 96 3.30 -7.35 -10.00
C ALA A 96 3.61 -6.34 -8.89
N GLN A 97 2.91 -5.19 -8.92
CA GLN A 97 2.89 -4.26 -7.79
C GLN A 97 2.08 -4.91 -6.66
N VAL A 98 2.67 -5.00 -5.47
CA VAL A 98 2.04 -5.60 -4.29
C VAL A 98 2.27 -4.72 -3.07
N GLY A 99 1.28 -4.60 -2.21
CA GLY A 99 1.43 -3.88 -0.95
C GLY A 99 2.29 -4.67 0.04
N TYR A 100 3.03 -3.97 0.87
CA TYR A 100 3.93 -4.62 1.84
C TYR A 100 3.19 -5.53 2.82
N ALA A 101 1.99 -5.14 3.25
CA ALA A 101 1.19 -5.93 4.18
C ALA A 101 0.70 -7.28 3.58
N GLU A 102 0.64 -7.37 2.25
CA GLU A 102 0.20 -8.58 1.55
C GLU A 102 1.34 -9.55 1.24
N ILE A 103 2.58 -9.07 1.21
CA ILE A 103 3.76 -9.88 0.84
C ILE A 103 3.89 -11.16 1.68
N PRO A 104 3.74 -11.15 3.02
CA PRO A 104 3.85 -12.38 3.80
C PRO A 104 2.80 -13.43 3.44
N LYS A 105 1.57 -13.00 3.10
CA LYS A 105 0.50 -13.89 2.62
C LYS A 105 0.83 -14.46 1.24
N LEU A 106 1.19 -13.61 0.29
CA LEU A 106 1.51 -14.03 -1.07
C LEU A 106 2.69 -15.01 -1.09
N TYR A 107 3.71 -14.74 -0.27
CA TYR A 107 4.87 -15.62 -0.12
C TYR A 107 4.49 -16.97 0.49
N SER A 108 3.77 -16.99 1.61
CA SER A 108 3.33 -18.24 2.26
C SER A 108 2.39 -19.07 1.40
N SER A 109 1.64 -18.43 0.51
CA SER A 109 0.82 -19.09 -0.51
C SER A 109 1.60 -19.61 -1.73
N GLY A 110 2.94 -19.42 -1.76
CA GLY A 110 3.81 -19.90 -2.84
C GLY A 110 3.67 -19.14 -4.16
N LEU A 111 3.20 -17.88 -4.10
CA LEU A 111 2.93 -17.07 -5.30
C LEU A 111 4.15 -16.25 -5.74
N LEU A 112 5.12 -16.03 -4.84
CA LEU A 112 6.29 -15.19 -5.09
C LEU A 112 7.54 -16.04 -5.33
N ALA A 113 8.44 -15.55 -6.17
CA ALA A 113 9.74 -16.15 -6.42
C ALA A 113 10.78 -15.65 -5.42
N ASP A 114 11.78 -16.50 -5.13
CA ASP A 114 13.00 -16.07 -4.45
C ASP A 114 13.91 -15.39 -5.46
N VAL A 115 14.16 -14.10 -5.26
CA VAL A 115 15.07 -13.28 -6.08
C VAL A 115 16.14 -12.62 -5.24
N SER A 116 16.53 -13.26 -4.14
CA SER A 116 17.51 -12.71 -3.18
C SER A 116 18.85 -12.38 -3.83
N SER A 117 19.33 -13.21 -4.77
CA SER A 117 20.57 -12.96 -5.50
C SER A 117 20.51 -11.75 -6.41
N GLU A 118 19.38 -11.54 -7.07
CA GLU A 118 19.14 -10.41 -7.95
C GLU A 118 18.94 -9.13 -7.12
N ALA A 119 18.15 -9.19 -6.06
CA ALA A 119 17.87 -8.06 -5.17
C ALA A 119 19.14 -7.51 -4.53
N GLU A 120 20.11 -8.39 -4.20
CA GLU A 120 21.41 -7.97 -3.65
C GLU A 120 22.19 -7.03 -4.59
N LYS A 121 22.03 -7.18 -5.92
CA LYS A 121 22.68 -6.31 -6.92
C LYS A 121 22.18 -4.87 -6.84
N TYR A 122 20.92 -4.66 -6.43
CA TYR A 122 20.20 -3.38 -6.49
C TYR A 122 19.92 -2.75 -5.12
N LYS A 123 20.19 -3.45 -4.02
CA LYS A 123 19.84 -2.98 -2.66
C LYS A 123 20.44 -1.61 -2.29
N SER A 124 21.55 -1.22 -2.90
CA SER A 124 22.18 0.08 -2.64
C SER A 124 21.34 1.26 -3.11
N HIS A 125 20.44 1.05 -4.07
CA HIS A 125 19.56 2.06 -4.62
C HIS A 125 18.40 2.41 -3.67
N PHE A 126 18.11 1.56 -2.68
CA PHE A 126 16.96 1.69 -1.77
C PHE A 126 17.40 1.76 -0.31
N SER A 127 16.51 2.25 0.57
CA SER A 127 16.76 2.22 2.02
C SER A 127 16.71 0.79 2.55
N GLU A 128 17.45 0.50 3.61
CA GLU A 128 17.46 -0.80 4.26
C GLU A 128 16.07 -1.17 4.80
N GLY A 129 15.36 -0.18 5.37
CA GLY A 129 14.00 -0.36 5.87
C GLY A 129 13.02 -0.76 4.76
N SER A 130 13.07 -0.10 3.58
CA SER A 130 12.22 -0.45 2.45
C SER A 130 12.53 -1.83 1.89
N MET A 131 13.82 -2.18 1.79
CA MET A 131 14.25 -3.51 1.35
C MET A 131 13.78 -4.61 2.30
N SER A 132 13.74 -4.33 3.61
CA SER A 132 13.25 -5.31 4.60
C SER A 132 11.77 -5.64 4.40
N LEU A 133 10.95 -4.67 3.93
CA LEU A 133 9.53 -4.88 3.63
C LEU A 133 9.30 -5.78 2.41
N MET A 134 10.30 -5.90 1.51
CA MET A 134 10.28 -6.82 0.37
C MET A 134 10.92 -8.19 0.71
N THR A 135 11.16 -8.47 1.99
CA THR A 135 11.87 -9.66 2.45
C THR A 135 11.02 -10.44 3.46
N VAL A 136 10.84 -11.74 3.23
CA VAL A 136 10.19 -12.66 4.17
C VAL A 136 11.24 -13.61 4.72
N GLY A 137 11.55 -13.47 6.03
CA GLY A 137 12.65 -14.19 6.64
C GLY A 137 14.00 -13.76 6.03
N LYS A 138 14.55 -14.57 5.14
CA LYS A 138 15.80 -14.28 4.40
C LYS A 138 15.61 -14.18 2.90
N THR A 139 14.36 -14.30 2.44
CA THR A 139 14.01 -14.36 1.01
C THR A 139 13.52 -13.01 0.54
N ALA A 140 14.27 -12.34 -0.32
CA ALA A 140 13.79 -11.16 -1.03
C ALA A 140 12.91 -11.59 -2.22
N VAL A 141 11.76 -10.91 -2.40
CA VAL A 141 10.76 -11.27 -3.42
C VAL A 141 10.63 -10.22 -4.53
N GLY A 142 11.36 -9.13 -4.45
CA GLY A 142 11.34 -8.02 -5.41
C GLY A 142 12.07 -6.80 -4.89
N LEU A 143 11.73 -5.62 -5.42
CA LEU A 143 12.28 -4.33 -4.99
C LEU A 143 11.16 -3.40 -4.50
N PRO A 144 11.46 -2.53 -3.53
CA PRO A 144 10.48 -1.56 -3.03
C PRO A 144 10.25 -0.46 -4.06
N GLN A 145 9.03 0.06 -4.12
CA GLN A 145 8.63 1.12 -5.04
C GLN A 145 8.31 2.41 -4.29
N ASP A 146 7.30 2.39 -3.45
CA ASP A 146 6.87 3.55 -2.67
C ASP A 146 6.71 3.20 -1.20
N SER A 147 6.62 4.22 -0.37
CA SER A 147 6.37 4.07 1.06
C SER A 147 5.22 4.95 1.50
N GLY A 148 4.58 4.57 2.59
CA GLY A 148 3.50 5.31 3.21
C GLY A 148 3.85 5.67 4.66
N PRO A 149 4.90 6.48 4.93
CA PRO A 149 5.10 6.97 6.27
C PRO A 149 3.95 7.88 6.67
N LEU A 150 3.46 7.73 7.89
CA LEU A 150 2.49 8.66 8.45
C LEU A 150 3.14 10.02 8.68
N VAL A 151 2.42 11.07 8.29
CA VAL A 151 2.76 12.48 8.49
C VAL A 151 1.56 13.23 9.04
N TYR A 152 1.74 14.48 9.41
CA TYR A 152 0.66 15.39 9.77
C TYR A 152 0.48 16.43 8.68
N PHE A 153 -0.66 16.40 7.99
CA PHE A 153 -1.07 17.43 7.05
C PHE A 153 -1.87 18.50 7.78
N TYR A 154 -1.61 19.78 7.53
CA TYR A 154 -2.34 20.86 8.16
C TYR A 154 -2.50 22.08 7.26
N ASN A 155 -3.61 22.81 7.44
CA ASN A 155 -3.83 24.08 6.76
C ASN A 155 -3.09 25.18 7.53
N LYS A 156 -1.93 25.57 7.01
CA LYS A 156 -1.05 26.56 7.65
C LYS A 156 -1.75 27.90 7.86
N ALA A 157 -2.52 28.38 6.86
CA ALA A 157 -3.23 29.65 6.96
C ALA A 157 -4.27 29.63 8.10
N ALA A 158 -5.02 28.51 8.24
CA ALA A 158 -5.98 28.36 9.33
C ALA A 158 -5.27 28.27 10.69
N PHE A 159 -4.15 27.56 10.78
CA PHE A 159 -3.33 27.50 12.00
C PHE A 159 -2.85 28.90 12.41
N ASP A 160 -2.28 29.66 11.47
CA ASP A 160 -1.82 31.03 11.72
C ASP A 160 -2.98 31.94 12.20
N GLN A 161 -4.16 31.83 11.54
CA GLN A 161 -5.35 32.62 11.90
C GLN A 161 -5.87 32.30 13.31
N LEU A 162 -5.81 31.04 13.71
CA LEU A 162 -6.29 30.56 15.02
C LEU A 162 -5.21 30.62 16.11
N GLY A 163 -3.99 31.06 15.78
CA GLY A 163 -2.85 31.11 16.71
C GLY A 163 -2.43 29.71 17.19
N LEU A 164 -2.59 28.67 16.34
CA LEU A 164 -2.20 27.31 16.62
C LEU A 164 -0.74 27.08 16.24
N SER A 165 -0.01 26.36 17.07
CA SER A 165 1.33 25.87 16.74
C SER A 165 1.25 24.46 16.16
N VAL A 166 2.17 24.12 15.25
CA VAL A 166 2.28 22.76 14.72
C VAL A 166 2.70 21.81 15.85
N PRO A 167 1.90 20.76 16.14
CA PRO A 167 2.19 19.87 17.25
C PRO A 167 3.38 18.94 16.94
N THR A 168 4.21 18.67 17.94
CA THR A 168 5.34 17.74 17.85
C THR A 168 5.14 16.48 18.70
N THR A 169 4.15 16.51 19.59
CA THR A 169 3.77 15.39 20.46
C THR A 169 2.26 15.12 20.38
N SER A 170 1.84 13.92 20.74
CA SER A 170 0.42 13.57 20.81
C SER A 170 -0.34 14.43 21.84
N ALA A 171 0.31 14.85 22.92
CA ALA A 171 -0.28 15.75 23.90
C ALA A 171 -0.54 17.15 23.30
N GLU A 172 0.45 17.72 22.60
CA GLU A 172 0.27 19.00 21.89
C GLU A 172 -0.79 18.89 20.79
N LEU A 173 -0.87 17.73 20.10
CA LEU A 173 -1.89 17.47 19.09
C LEU A 173 -3.31 17.44 19.69
N ALA A 174 -3.47 16.86 20.89
CA ALA A 174 -4.74 16.91 21.62
C ALA A 174 -5.13 18.35 22.01
N ASP A 175 -4.17 19.15 22.46
CA ASP A 175 -4.39 20.57 22.78
C ASP A 175 -4.78 21.38 21.55
N VAL A 176 -4.13 21.15 20.40
CA VAL A 176 -4.46 21.76 19.11
C VAL A 176 -5.87 21.37 18.70
N ALA A 177 -6.25 20.09 18.81
CA ALA A 177 -7.58 19.59 18.49
C ALA A 177 -8.66 20.28 19.36
N GLN A 178 -8.42 20.45 20.66
CA GLN A 178 -9.34 21.17 21.55
C GLN A 178 -9.50 22.65 21.19
N LYS A 179 -8.39 23.34 20.90
CA LYS A 179 -8.41 24.75 20.50
C LYS A 179 -9.11 24.96 19.17
N ALA A 180 -8.88 24.07 18.20
CA ALA A 180 -9.57 24.10 16.91
C ALA A 180 -11.07 23.84 17.08
N ALA A 181 -11.47 22.86 17.87
CA ALA A 181 -12.87 22.51 18.12
C ALA A 181 -13.63 23.67 18.81
N ALA A 182 -12.99 24.41 19.73
CA ALA A 182 -13.56 25.60 20.33
C ALA A 182 -13.87 26.72 19.30
N GLN A 183 -13.28 26.67 18.11
CA GLN A 183 -13.51 27.59 17.00
C GLN A 183 -14.36 26.96 15.87
N GLY A 184 -14.99 25.80 16.13
CA GLY A 184 -15.82 25.09 15.14
C GLY A 184 -15.00 24.41 14.01
N LYS A 185 -13.73 24.11 14.25
CA LYS A 185 -12.83 23.45 13.32
C LYS A 185 -12.34 22.12 13.90
N TYR A 186 -11.84 21.24 13.03
CA TYR A 186 -11.19 20.00 13.43
C TYR A 186 -9.74 20.00 12.94
N ALA A 187 -8.82 19.77 13.84
CA ALA A 187 -7.40 19.55 13.50
C ALA A 187 -7.04 18.06 13.40
N LEU A 188 -8.03 17.19 13.55
CA LEU A 188 -7.92 15.73 13.43
C LEU A 188 -9.19 15.14 12.82
N ALA A 189 -9.03 14.05 12.09
CA ALA A 189 -10.10 13.14 11.73
C ALA A 189 -9.87 11.76 12.36
N PHE A 190 -10.94 11.12 12.83
CA PHE A 190 -10.97 9.72 13.19
C PHE A 190 -11.68 8.97 12.07
N GLU A 191 -11.01 8.02 11.46
CA GLU A 191 -11.41 7.37 10.20
C GLU A 191 -11.61 5.87 10.45
N PRO A 192 -12.85 5.43 10.75
CA PRO A 192 -13.12 4.05 11.13
C PRO A 192 -12.70 3.01 10.08
N ASP A 193 -12.89 3.32 8.80
CA ASP A 193 -12.54 2.44 7.68
C ASP A 193 -11.04 2.26 7.48
N GLU A 194 -10.22 3.22 7.94
CA GLU A 194 -8.75 3.16 7.89
C GLU A 194 -8.10 2.68 9.19
N ALA A 195 -8.88 2.32 10.22
CA ALA A 195 -8.34 1.85 11.49
C ALA A 195 -7.30 0.71 11.36
N PRO A 196 -7.45 -0.28 10.47
CA PRO A 196 -6.45 -1.34 10.28
C PRO A 196 -5.08 -0.83 9.82
N ASN A 197 -5.03 0.30 9.13
CA ASN A 197 -3.84 0.90 8.55
C ASN A 197 -3.32 2.04 9.43
N THR A 198 -4.10 3.10 9.59
CA THR A 198 -3.67 4.31 10.31
C THR A 198 -3.40 4.06 11.80
N LEU A 199 -4.24 3.29 12.50
CA LEU A 199 -4.00 2.99 13.93
C LEU A 199 -2.86 1.98 14.13
N ALA A 200 -2.66 1.05 13.18
CA ALA A 200 -1.49 0.19 13.17
C ALA A 200 -0.20 1.00 12.95
N GLY A 201 -0.20 1.91 11.97
CA GLY A 201 0.91 2.82 11.71
C GLY A 201 1.22 3.72 12.91
N GLN A 202 0.21 4.30 13.56
CA GLN A 202 0.40 5.11 14.77
C GLN A 202 0.94 4.26 15.93
N SER A 203 0.49 3.02 16.07
CA SER A 203 1.03 2.09 17.07
C SER A 203 2.51 1.78 16.79
N ALA A 204 2.85 1.56 15.52
CA ALA A 204 4.25 1.42 15.11
C ALA A 204 5.07 2.67 15.45
N ALA A 205 4.54 3.86 15.20
CA ALA A 205 5.17 5.15 15.55
C ALA A 205 5.31 5.33 17.08
N ALA A 206 4.44 4.73 17.88
CA ALA A 206 4.58 4.68 19.33
C ALA A 206 5.66 3.69 19.80
N GLY A 207 6.23 2.88 18.91
CA GLY A 207 7.26 1.88 19.20
C GLY A 207 6.75 0.45 19.26
N ALA A 208 5.47 0.20 18.96
CA ALA A 208 4.91 -1.14 19.02
C ALA A 208 5.55 -2.09 17.99
N GLN A 209 5.56 -3.37 18.34
CA GLN A 209 5.91 -4.49 17.48
C GLN A 209 4.79 -5.53 17.66
N TRP A 210 3.79 -5.47 16.79
CA TRP A 210 2.59 -6.30 16.91
C TRP A 210 2.87 -7.78 16.66
N PHE A 211 3.74 -8.06 15.71
CA PHE A 211 4.04 -9.42 15.27
C PHE A 211 5.53 -9.66 15.23
N THR A 212 5.98 -10.67 15.97
CA THR A 212 7.37 -11.12 15.92
C THR A 212 7.38 -12.64 15.84
N ALA A 213 8.43 -13.19 15.21
CA ALA A 213 8.68 -14.62 15.26
C ALA A 213 9.66 -14.92 16.40
N ASP A 214 9.29 -15.86 17.24
CA ASP A 214 10.15 -16.42 18.28
C ASP A 214 10.30 -17.91 18.02
N ASN A 215 11.48 -18.31 17.53
CA ASN A 215 11.72 -19.63 16.96
C ASN A 215 10.68 -19.94 15.87
N ASP A 216 9.90 -21.00 16.01
CA ASP A 216 8.89 -21.45 15.06
C ASP A 216 7.48 -20.93 15.39
N LYS A 217 7.35 -19.95 16.29
CA LYS A 217 6.06 -19.46 16.77
C LYS A 217 5.90 -17.97 16.54
N TRP A 218 4.70 -17.55 16.21
CA TRP A 218 4.30 -16.16 16.17
C TRP A 218 3.99 -15.63 17.55
N LYS A 219 4.60 -14.54 17.94
CA LYS A 219 4.20 -13.75 19.11
C LYS A 219 3.33 -12.60 18.62
N VAL A 220 2.09 -12.55 19.12
CA VAL A 220 1.11 -11.50 18.82
C VAL A 220 1.01 -10.57 20.03
N ASN A 221 1.30 -9.29 19.85
CA ASN A 221 1.37 -8.29 20.91
C ASN A 221 0.70 -6.97 20.49
N VAL A 222 -0.50 -7.06 19.91
CA VAL A 222 -1.25 -5.87 19.45
C VAL A 222 -1.62 -4.95 20.61
N THR A 223 -1.97 -5.52 21.76
CA THR A 223 -2.38 -4.78 22.98
C THR A 223 -1.19 -4.37 23.85
N SER A 224 -0.05 -4.06 23.23
CA SER A 224 1.17 -3.65 23.94
C SER A 224 1.02 -2.28 24.64
N PRO A 225 1.90 -1.97 25.62
CA PRO A 225 1.92 -0.65 26.27
C PRO A 225 2.08 0.51 25.28
N GLU A 226 2.81 0.31 24.18
CA GLU A 226 3.00 1.30 23.13
C GLU A 226 1.68 1.57 22.39
N THR A 227 0.95 0.51 22.02
CA THR A 227 -0.39 0.61 21.43
C THR A 227 -1.38 1.28 22.38
N ALA A 228 -1.28 1.03 23.69
CA ALA A 228 -2.15 1.66 24.69
C ALA A 228 -1.99 3.19 24.73
N LYS A 229 -0.83 3.75 24.37
CA LYS A 229 -0.65 5.22 24.23
C LYS A 229 -1.55 5.77 23.12
N VAL A 230 -1.63 5.08 21.97
CA VAL A 230 -2.49 5.46 20.84
C VAL A 230 -3.96 5.31 21.19
N SER A 231 -4.33 4.20 21.84
CA SER A 231 -5.70 3.95 22.31
C SER A 231 -6.17 5.04 23.28
N THR A 232 -5.33 5.40 24.26
CA THR A 232 -5.64 6.45 25.24
C THR A 232 -5.78 7.82 24.58
N PHE A 233 -4.90 8.17 23.65
CA PHE A 233 -4.99 9.41 22.90
C PHE A 233 -6.32 9.54 22.14
N TRP A 234 -6.66 8.56 21.31
CA TRP A 234 -7.89 8.61 20.52
C TRP A 234 -9.15 8.51 21.38
N GLN A 235 -9.13 7.77 22.48
CA GLN A 235 -10.26 7.75 23.40
C GLN A 235 -10.52 9.16 23.97
N GLY A 236 -9.46 9.86 24.40
CA GLY A 236 -9.58 11.22 24.90
C GLY A 236 -10.10 12.23 23.83
N VAL A 237 -9.64 12.08 22.59
CA VAL A 237 -10.08 12.90 21.46
C VAL A 237 -11.56 12.65 21.12
N LEU A 238 -12.01 11.38 21.11
CA LEU A 238 -13.41 11.03 20.85
C LEU A 238 -14.34 11.44 22.00
N ASP A 239 -13.94 11.23 23.25
CA ASP A 239 -14.71 11.62 24.43
C ASP A 239 -14.94 13.13 24.50
N SER A 240 -13.91 13.90 24.10
CA SER A 240 -14.00 15.37 24.02
C SER A 240 -14.63 15.90 22.73
N LYS A 241 -14.94 15.03 21.77
CA LYS A 241 -15.52 15.37 20.46
C LYS A 241 -14.71 16.40 19.68
N THR A 242 -13.39 16.28 19.73
CA THR A 242 -12.45 17.22 19.12
C THR A 242 -11.88 16.75 17.78
N ALA A 243 -12.34 15.61 17.27
CA ALA A 243 -12.06 15.14 15.91
C ALA A 243 -13.32 15.05 15.05
N LEU A 244 -13.16 15.25 13.76
CA LEU A 244 -14.14 14.84 12.77
C LEU A 244 -14.20 13.30 12.76
N VAL A 245 -15.39 12.72 12.82
CA VAL A 245 -15.57 11.27 12.61
C VAL A 245 -16.20 11.09 11.22
N ALA A 246 -15.44 10.57 10.28
CA ALA A 246 -15.87 10.31 8.91
C ALA A 246 -15.02 9.18 8.32
N ASN A 247 -15.56 8.49 7.32
CA ASN A 247 -14.75 7.57 6.54
C ASN A 247 -13.81 8.35 5.62
N ARG A 248 -12.61 7.81 5.43
CA ARG A 248 -11.58 8.44 4.62
C ARG A 248 -12.05 8.54 3.17
N TRP A 249 -11.87 9.73 2.58
CA TRP A 249 -12.23 10.03 1.19
C TRP A 249 -13.71 9.87 0.86
N ASP A 250 -14.62 9.78 1.85
CA ASP A 250 -16.05 9.92 1.59
C ASP A 250 -16.44 11.39 1.36
N ASP A 251 -17.70 11.62 0.96
CA ASP A 251 -18.22 12.97 0.68
C ASP A 251 -18.14 13.89 1.91
N ALA A 252 -18.31 13.36 3.11
CA ALA A 252 -18.28 14.14 4.35
C ALA A 252 -16.86 14.60 4.67
N PHE A 253 -15.88 13.71 4.50
CA PHE A 253 -14.46 14.01 4.69
C PHE A 253 -13.98 15.04 3.66
N GLY A 254 -14.24 14.78 2.35
CA GLY A 254 -13.88 15.70 1.27
C GLY A 254 -14.51 17.08 1.44
N LYS A 255 -15.80 17.13 1.79
CA LYS A 255 -16.49 18.38 2.04
C LYS A 255 -15.91 19.14 3.23
N ALA A 256 -15.55 18.46 4.31
CA ALA A 256 -14.95 19.11 5.48
C ALA A 256 -13.59 19.74 5.17
N LEU A 257 -12.80 19.13 4.27
CA LEU A 257 -11.55 19.69 3.75
C LEU A 257 -11.82 20.97 2.94
N VAL A 258 -12.72 20.89 1.95
CA VAL A 258 -13.04 22.02 1.05
C VAL A 258 -13.63 23.20 1.82
N ASP A 259 -14.53 22.94 2.78
CA ASP A 259 -15.18 23.96 3.61
C ASP A 259 -14.29 24.49 4.76
N GLN A 260 -13.05 24.07 4.84
CA GLN A 260 -12.13 24.41 5.93
C GLN A 260 -12.66 24.04 7.33
N GLN A 261 -13.49 23.03 7.43
CA GLN A 261 -13.89 22.48 8.73
C GLN A 261 -12.81 21.54 9.27
N LEU A 262 -12.23 20.71 8.41
CA LEU A 262 -11.06 19.89 8.71
C LEU A 262 -9.82 20.65 8.26
N ILE A 263 -9.02 21.10 9.24
CA ILE A 263 -7.80 21.90 9.03
C ILE A 263 -6.52 21.15 9.36
N GLY A 264 -6.62 19.89 9.71
CA GLY A 264 -5.47 19.01 9.94
C GLY A 264 -5.90 17.55 10.00
N THR A 265 -5.02 16.65 9.57
CA THR A 265 -5.25 15.20 9.61
C THR A 265 -3.92 14.45 9.62
N ILE A 266 -3.88 13.30 10.32
CA ILE A 266 -2.81 12.31 10.15
C ILE A 266 -3.13 11.51 8.89
N GLY A 267 -2.15 11.29 8.05
CA GLY A 267 -2.31 10.45 6.87
C GLY A 267 -0.97 9.95 6.36
N ALA A 268 -1.02 8.99 5.45
CA ALA A 268 0.16 8.53 4.76
C ALA A 268 0.69 9.60 3.80
N ALA A 269 2.00 9.66 3.61
CA ALA A 269 2.63 10.67 2.77
C ALA A 269 2.10 10.68 1.31
N TRP A 270 1.75 9.51 0.75
CA TRP A 270 1.14 9.39 -0.59
C TRP A 270 -0.23 10.06 -0.71
N GLU A 271 -0.92 10.29 0.40
CA GLU A 271 -2.22 10.97 0.41
C GLU A 271 -2.12 12.47 0.11
N GLY A 272 -0.91 13.03 0.15
CA GLY A 272 -0.69 14.42 -0.24
C GLY A 272 -1.19 14.76 -1.65
N ALA A 273 -1.08 13.82 -2.58
CA ALA A 273 -1.62 13.97 -3.94
C ALA A 273 -3.16 13.93 -3.97
N LEU A 274 -3.79 13.10 -3.14
CA LEU A 274 -5.25 13.02 -3.03
C LEU A 274 -5.84 14.28 -2.36
N LEU A 275 -5.16 14.82 -1.35
CA LEU A 275 -5.51 16.12 -0.74
C LEU A 275 -5.46 17.24 -1.79
N ALA A 276 -4.38 17.27 -2.58
CA ALA A 276 -4.22 18.26 -3.64
C ALA A 276 -5.33 18.15 -4.70
N ASP A 277 -5.67 16.95 -5.15
CA ASP A 277 -6.75 16.73 -6.13
C ASP A 277 -8.13 17.07 -5.56
N THR A 278 -8.41 16.67 -4.30
CA THR A 278 -9.68 16.98 -3.63
C THR A 278 -9.92 18.48 -3.47
N MET A 279 -8.85 19.26 -3.26
CA MET A 279 -8.94 20.69 -2.95
C MET A 279 -8.43 21.61 -4.07
N LYS A 280 -8.11 21.09 -5.26
CA LYS A 280 -7.50 21.86 -6.37
C LYS A 280 -8.27 23.12 -6.76
N ASP A 281 -9.60 23.07 -6.71
CA ASP A 281 -10.50 24.18 -7.06
C ASP A 281 -11.01 24.96 -5.84
N SER A 282 -10.48 24.65 -4.64
CA SER A 282 -10.89 25.30 -3.41
C SER A 282 -9.97 26.48 -3.08
N PRO A 283 -10.45 27.50 -2.32
CA PRO A 283 -9.60 28.58 -1.85
C PRO A 283 -8.50 28.13 -0.88
N ASN A 284 -8.49 26.84 -0.52
CA ASN A 284 -7.48 26.21 0.34
C ASN A 284 -6.23 25.75 -0.41
N ALA A 285 -6.27 25.67 -1.74
CA ALA A 285 -5.10 25.38 -2.54
C ALA A 285 -3.98 26.38 -2.22
N GLY A 286 -2.77 25.86 -1.95
CA GLY A 286 -1.63 26.69 -1.56
C GLY A 286 -1.54 27.05 -0.06
N SER A 287 -2.52 26.62 0.75
CA SER A 287 -2.55 26.90 2.20
C SER A 287 -2.16 25.69 3.07
N TRP A 288 -1.97 24.53 2.48
CA TRP A 288 -1.61 23.33 3.22
C TRP A 288 -0.10 23.16 3.37
N ALA A 289 0.29 22.43 4.40
CA ALA A 289 1.68 22.08 4.68
C ALA A 289 1.76 20.68 5.30
N VAL A 290 2.96 20.12 5.31
CA VAL A 290 3.30 18.83 5.90
C VAL A 290 4.24 19.05 7.09
N ALA A 291 3.98 18.35 8.17
CA ALA A 291 4.87 18.21 9.31
C ALA A 291 5.12 16.72 9.59
N GLN A 292 6.18 16.45 10.36
CA GLN A 292 6.41 15.11 10.87
C GLN A 292 5.25 14.68 11.76
N LEU A 293 4.95 13.37 11.80
CA LEU A 293 3.94 12.82 12.70
C LEU A 293 4.28 13.22 14.16
N PRO A 294 3.34 13.83 14.92
CA PRO A 294 3.54 14.08 16.33
C PRO A 294 3.88 12.80 17.10
N ALA A 295 4.88 12.83 17.94
CA ALA A 295 5.36 11.65 18.65
C ALA A 295 4.28 11.06 19.57
N PHE A 296 3.96 9.79 19.38
CA PHE A 296 3.10 8.99 20.26
C PHE A 296 3.92 8.23 21.32
N GLY A 297 5.20 8.03 21.08
CA GLY A 297 6.17 7.42 21.99
C GLY A 297 7.17 8.42 22.54
N ASP A 298 8.19 7.87 23.22
CA ASP A 298 9.27 8.70 23.81
C ASP A 298 10.28 9.19 22.76
N THR A 299 10.31 8.54 21.61
CA THR A 299 11.16 8.89 20.45
C THR A 299 10.26 9.27 19.28
N PRO A 300 10.51 10.40 18.58
CA PRO A 300 9.80 10.72 17.37
C PRO A 300 10.03 9.63 16.30
N MET A 301 8.96 8.97 15.92
CA MET A 301 8.94 7.95 14.86
C MET A 301 7.72 8.13 13.99
N SER A 302 7.78 7.58 12.79
CA SER A 302 6.63 7.35 11.94
C SER A 302 6.30 5.85 11.91
N GLY A 303 5.12 5.52 11.40
CA GLY A 303 4.72 4.15 11.13
C GLY A 303 4.26 3.98 9.69
N PRO A 304 4.26 2.74 9.18
CA PRO A 304 3.84 2.48 7.82
C PRO A 304 2.32 2.51 7.69
N ASP A 305 1.83 3.17 6.66
CA ASP A 305 0.45 3.11 6.21
C ASP A 305 0.44 2.93 4.69
N GLY A 306 0.22 1.71 4.24
CA GLY A 306 0.35 1.34 2.85
C GLY A 306 1.80 1.26 2.37
N GLY A 307 2.02 1.72 1.15
CA GLY A 307 3.26 1.51 0.42
C GLY A 307 3.28 0.18 -0.32
N SER A 308 4.11 0.11 -1.34
CA SER A 308 4.17 -1.05 -2.23
C SER A 308 5.57 -1.32 -2.76
N GLY A 309 5.76 -2.53 -3.23
CA GLY A 309 6.91 -2.91 -4.02
C GLY A 309 6.49 -3.65 -5.29
N VAL A 310 7.45 -3.93 -6.13
CA VAL A 310 7.23 -4.74 -7.32
C VAL A 310 7.88 -6.11 -7.09
N ALA A 311 7.03 -7.12 -6.95
CA ALA A 311 7.46 -8.49 -6.68
C ALA A 311 7.56 -9.32 -7.96
N VAL A 312 8.46 -10.31 -7.96
CA VAL A 312 8.56 -11.32 -9.00
C VAL A 312 7.66 -12.49 -8.65
N LEU A 313 6.79 -12.89 -9.59
CA LEU A 313 5.86 -13.97 -9.37
C LEU A 313 6.49 -15.33 -9.70
N LYS A 314 5.96 -16.36 -9.03
CA LYS A 314 6.31 -17.75 -9.30
C LYS A 314 6.00 -18.09 -10.76
N GLY A 315 6.96 -18.72 -11.43
CA GLY A 315 6.81 -19.10 -12.85
C GLY A 315 7.31 -18.03 -13.85
N CYS A 316 7.85 -16.88 -13.37
CA CYS A 316 8.56 -15.95 -14.24
C CYS A 316 9.73 -16.67 -14.96
N SER A 317 9.77 -16.62 -16.28
CA SER A 317 10.79 -17.31 -17.10
C SER A 317 12.12 -16.55 -17.16
N ASN A 318 12.12 -15.25 -16.86
CA ASN A 318 13.31 -14.39 -16.87
C ASN A 318 13.35 -13.49 -15.61
N PRO A 319 13.63 -14.05 -14.43
CA PRO A 319 13.68 -13.25 -13.19
C PRO A 319 14.81 -12.24 -13.18
N GLU A 320 15.96 -12.52 -13.81
CA GLU A 320 17.07 -11.59 -13.90
C GLU A 320 16.68 -10.33 -14.71
N GLY A 321 16.11 -10.51 -15.90
CA GLY A 321 15.62 -9.40 -16.71
C GLY A 321 14.48 -8.64 -16.04
N ALA A 322 13.56 -9.36 -15.38
CA ALA A 322 12.47 -8.76 -14.61
C ALA A 322 13.02 -7.86 -13.48
N MET A 323 14.04 -8.30 -12.76
CA MET A 323 14.66 -7.52 -11.69
C MET A 323 15.47 -6.34 -12.20
N ALA A 324 16.11 -6.47 -13.38
CA ALA A 324 16.80 -5.35 -14.03
C ALA A 324 15.78 -4.23 -14.42
N PHE A 325 14.67 -4.61 -15.03
CA PHE A 325 13.58 -3.66 -15.30
C PHE A 325 13.00 -3.07 -14.01
N ASN A 326 12.76 -3.90 -13.00
CA ASN A 326 12.20 -3.50 -11.71
C ASN A 326 13.05 -2.40 -11.05
N ASP A 327 14.37 -2.58 -11.03
CA ASP A 327 15.30 -1.57 -10.52
C ASP A 327 15.27 -0.29 -11.34
N TRP A 328 15.42 -0.42 -12.67
CA TRP A 328 15.38 0.74 -13.56
C TRP A 328 14.09 1.52 -13.43
N PHE A 329 12.93 0.83 -13.41
CA PHE A 329 11.61 1.44 -13.30
C PHE A 329 11.43 2.19 -11.98
N ASN A 330 11.77 1.56 -10.86
CA ASN A 330 11.61 2.16 -9.53
C ASN A 330 12.62 3.28 -9.22
N THR A 331 13.64 3.45 -10.06
CA THR A 331 14.57 4.59 -10.01
C THR A 331 14.18 5.74 -10.94
N GLN A 332 13.08 5.64 -11.70
CA GLN A 332 12.53 6.75 -12.48
C GLN A 332 11.72 7.69 -11.56
N VAL A 333 12.41 8.28 -10.57
CA VAL A 333 11.76 8.94 -9.43
C VAL A 333 10.91 10.14 -9.83
N ASP A 334 11.34 10.96 -10.79
CA ASP A 334 10.59 12.15 -11.21
C ASP A 334 9.28 11.76 -11.92
N ASP A 335 9.30 10.72 -12.75
CA ASP A 335 8.12 10.20 -13.43
C ASP A 335 7.13 9.58 -12.44
N LEU A 336 7.65 8.72 -11.54
CA LEU A 336 6.84 8.03 -10.55
C LEU A 336 6.29 8.98 -9.48
N ALA A 337 6.98 10.07 -9.18
CA ALA A 337 6.46 11.13 -8.31
C ALA A 337 5.20 11.79 -8.90
N THR A 338 5.09 11.89 -10.23
CA THR A 338 3.86 12.38 -10.88
C THR A 338 2.65 11.48 -10.64
N GLN A 339 2.88 10.18 -10.34
CA GLN A 339 1.84 9.21 -9.97
C GLN A 339 1.40 9.34 -8.50
N GLY A 340 1.95 10.31 -7.76
CA GLY A 340 1.64 10.52 -6.34
C GLY A 340 2.45 9.62 -5.38
N LEU A 341 3.45 8.91 -5.87
CA LEU A 341 4.25 8.00 -5.05
C LEU A 341 5.27 8.74 -4.20
N VAL A 342 5.50 8.23 -3.00
CA VAL A 342 6.63 8.59 -2.14
C VAL A 342 7.72 7.55 -2.33
N LEU A 343 8.68 7.85 -3.18
CA LEU A 343 9.65 6.89 -3.68
C LEU A 343 10.60 6.39 -2.58
N THR A 344 10.92 5.11 -2.65
CA THR A 344 11.88 4.47 -1.75
C THR A 344 13.31 4.49 -2.29
N ALA A 345 13.47 4.81 -3.57
CA ALA A 345 14.78 4.97 -4.19
C ALA A 345 15.54 6.16 -3.60
N LYS A 346 16.84 5.99 -3.37
CA LYS A 346 17.74 7.02 -2.82
C LYS A 346 18.17 8.03 -3.88
N ALA A 347 17.21 8.65 -4.55
CA ALA A 347 17.46 9.69 -5.54
C ALA A 347 16.69 10.96 -5.15
N PRO A 348 17.21 12.16 -5.46
CA PRO A 348 16.46 13.40 -5.30
C PRO A 348 15.19 13.36 -6.15
N VAL A 349 14.06 13.74 -5.57
CA VAL A 349 12.77 13.80 -6.26
C VAL A 349 12.39 15.26 -6.45
N LYS A 350 12.06 15.64 -7.70
CA LYS A 350 11.47 16.93 -7.97
C LYS A 350 9.96 16.85 -7.76
N ALA A 351 9.44 17.64 -6.81
CA ALA A 351 8.01 17.71 -6.59
C ALA A 351 7.27 18.14 -7.87
N PRO A 352 6.19 17.44 -8.27
CA PRO A 352 5.30 17.89 -9.33
C PRO A 352 4.77 19.30 -9.01
N GLU A 353 4.56 20.12 -10.05
CA GLU A 353 4.13 21.52 -9.87
C GLU A 353 2.80 21.64 -9.14
N SER A 354 1.86 20.73 -9.40
CA SER A 354 0.57 20.68 -8.71
C SER A 354 0.74 20.47 -7.20
N ILE A 355 1.63 19.58 -6.80
CA ILE A 355 1.94 19.30 -5.40
C ILE A 355 2.65 20.50 -4.76
N SER A 356 3.68 21.03 -5.42
CA SER A 356 4.39 22.23 -4.94
C SER A 356 3.46 23.43 -4.75
N THR A 357 2.57 23.67 -5.72
CA THR A 357 1.57 24.75 -5.64
C THR A 357 0.59 24.54 -4.50
N PHE A 358 0.05 23.34 -4.35
CA PHE A 358 -0.92 23.01 -3.30
C PHE A 358 -0.33 23.19 -1.90
N PHE A 359 0.92 22.84 -1.70
CA PHE A 359 1.63 23.01 -0.42
C PHE A 359 2.38 24.34 -0.31
N GLY A 360 1.97 25.38 -1.03
CA GLY A 360 2.50 26.73 -0.88
C GLY A 360 4.00 26.87 -1.13
N GLY A 361 4.58 26.01 -1.95
CA GLY A 361 6.00 25.96 -2.27
C GLY A 361 6.87 25.22 -1.24
N GLN A 362 6.26 24.57 -0.23
CA GLN A 362 7.02 23.70 0.67
C GLN A 362 7.63 22.52 -0.10
N ASP A 363 8.87 22.18 0.20
CA ASP A 363 9.49 20.93 -0.28
C ASP A 363 8.95 19.76 0.55
N VAL A 364 7.75 19.28 0.18
CA VAL A 364 7.08 18.19 0.90
C VAL A 364 7.79 16.83 0.72
N TYR A 365 8.51 16.63 -0.39
CA TYR A 365 9.27 15.40 -0.59
C TYR A 365 10.46 15.30 0.36
N ALA A 366 11.06 16.43 0.75
CA ALA A 366 12.04 16.44 1.82
C ALA A 366 11.43 16.02 3.17
N GLU A 367 10.19 16.47 3.48
CA GLU A 367 9.48 16.02 4.69
C GLU A 367 9.07 14.55 4.62
N PHE A 368 8.61 14.07 3.47
CA PHE A 368 8.29 12.65 3.26
C PHE A 368 9.53 11.75 3.40
N THR A 369 10.67 12.20 2.88
CA THR A 369 11.95 11.48 3.03
C THR A 369 12.36 11.37 4.49
N LYS A 370 12.21 12.44 5.28
CA LYS A 370 12.46 12.43 6.74
C LYS A 370 11.51 11.47 7.45
N ALA A 371 10.21 11.52 7.13
CA ALA A 371 9.20 10.63 7.71
C ALA A 371 9.50 9.17 7.36
N ASN A 372 9.91 8.88 6.12
CA ASN A 372 10.29 7.54 5.69
C ASN A 372 11.51 7.01 6.47
N ALA A 373 12.51 7.86 6.70
CA ALA A 373 13.67 7.50 7.52
C ALA A 373 13.32 7.26 9.01
N ALA A 374 12.22 7.83 9.48
CA ALA A 374 11.74 7.69 10.85
C ALA A 374 10.75 6.52 11.04
N VAL A 375 10.38 5.78 9.99
CA VAL A 375 9.48 4.62 10.10
C VAL A 375 10.09 3.57 11.01
N ASN A 376 9.27 3.05 11.94
CA ASN A 376 9.65 1.94 12.80
C ASN A 376 9.94 0.67 11.97
N SER A 377 11.20 0.41 11.69
CA SER A 377 11.66 -0.73 10.89
C SER A 377 11.44 -2.10 11.55
N LYS A 378 11.07 -2.11 12.84
CA LYS A 378 10.74 -3.34 13.60
C LYS A 378 9.27 -3.73 13.52
N PHE A 379 8.43 -2.86 12.97
CA PHE A 379 7.02 -3.19 12.77
C PHE A 379 6.87 -4.05 11.52
N GLY A 380 6.40 -5.29 11.70
CA GLY A 380 6.23 -6.25 10.63
C GLY A 380 4.76 -6.67 10.46
N PHE A 381 4.47 -7.29 9.34
CA PHE A 381 3.16 -7.83 9.00
C PHE A 381 3.15 -9.35 9.13
N MET A 382 2.01 -9.91 9.50
CA MET A 382 1.81 -11.37 9.57
C MET A 382 1.16 -11.91 8.28
N PRO A 383 1.28 -13.22 7.95
CA PRO A 383 0.68 -13.79 6.74
C PRO A 383 -0.85 -13.67 6.67
N THR A 384 -1.50 -13.55 7.81
CA THR A 384 -2.96 -13.40 7.91
C THR A 384 -3.40 -11.96 8.17
N TRP A 385 -2.56 -10.97 7.88
CA TRP A 385 -2.86 -9.54 8.07
C TRP A 385 -4.25 -9.11 7.58
N PRO A 386 -4.74 -9.53 6.39
CA PRO A 386 -6.07 -9.13 5.93
C PRO A 386 -7.23 -9.50 6.85
N SER A 387 -7.04 -10.45 7.77
CA SER A 387 -8.07 -10.84 8.75
C SER A 387 -8.35 -9.77 9.81
N LEU A 388 -7.51 -8.75 9.90
CA LEU A 388 -7.66 -7.64 10.84
C LEU A 388 -8.69 -6.59 10.36
N ALA A 389 -8.88 -6.46 9.05
CA ALA A 389 -9.63 -5.36 8.46
C ALA A 389 -11.03 -5.23 9.03
N ASP A 390 -11.90 -6.22 8.83
CA ASP A 390 -13.29 -6.16 9.27
C ASP A 390 -13.45 -6.00 10.80
N PRO A 391 -12.76 -6.80 11.65
CA PRO A 391 -12.88 -6.66 13.11
C PRO A 391 -12.45 -5.28 13.63
N MET A 392 -11.37 -4.72 13.10
CA MET A 392 -10.90 -3.39 13.49
C MET A 392 -11.85 -2.30 13.02
N THR A 393 -12.29 -2.34 11.76
CA THR A 393 -13.23 -1.37 11.20
C THR A 393 -14.55 -1.35 11.98
N GLN A 394 -15.14 -2.52 12.26
CA GLN A 394 -16.39 -2.61 13.05
C GLN A 394 -16.24 -2.03 14.47
N ALA A 395 -15.13 -2.35 15.15
CA ALA A 395 -14.87 -1.78 16.47
C ALA A 395 -14.60 -0.26 16.41
N ALA A 396 -13.91 0.22 15.37
CA ALA A 396 -13.65 1.64 15.14
C ALA A 396 -14.93 2.42 14.85
N GLU A 397 -15.84 1.85 14.05
CA GLU A 397 -17.17 2.44 13.85
C GLU A 397 -17.93 2.58 15.17
N ALA A 398 -17.91 1.55 16.02
CA ALA A 398 -18.57 1.60 17.34
C ALA A 398 -17.93 2.68 18.24
N ALA A 399 -16.60 2.79 18.24
CA ALA A 399 -15.87 3.83 18.97
C ALA A 399 -16.21 5.24 18.47
N GLY A 400 -16.17 5.43 17.15
CA GLY A 400 -16.53 6.71 16.51
C GLY A 400 -17.98 7.15 16.77
N LYS A 401 -18.91 6.20 16.91
CA LYS A 401 -20.32 6.43 17.30
C LYS A 401 -20.52 6.61 18.81
N GLY A 402 -19.47 6.43 19.62
CA GLY A 402 -19.55 6.47 21.10
C GLY A 402 -20.27 5.27 21.75
N THR A 403 -20.40 4.17 21.02
CA THR A 403 -21.03 2.91 21.50
C THR A 403 -20.00 1.82 21.84
N GLY A 404 -18.73 2.05 21.56
CA GLY A 404 -17.59 1.21 21.89
C GLY A 404 -16.40 2.06 22.36
N LYS A 405 -15.30 1.42 22.68
CA LYS A 405 -14.07 2.06 23.09
C LYS A 405 -12.98 1.87 22.04
N VAL A 406 -12.02 2.80 22.00
CA VAL A 406 -10.87 2.67 21.11
C VAL A 406 -10.03 1.43 21.43
N ASP A 407 -9.94 1.04 22.71
CA ASP A 407 -9.25 -0.20 23.11
C ASP A 407 -9.87 -1.46 22.48
N ASP A 408 -11.19 -1.47 22.25
CA ASP A 408 -11.88 -2.61 21.65
C ASP A 408 -11.36 -2.90 20.23
N ILE A 409 -10.84 -1.89 19.52
CA ILE A 409 -10.25 -2.03 18.18
C ILE A 409 -9.00 -2.91 18.24
N PHE A 410 -8.13 -2.63 19.20
CA PHE A 410 -6.87 -3.37 19.39
C PHE A 410 -7.10 -4.76 19.99
N GLN A 411 -8.11 -4.90 20.86
CA GLN A 411 -8.55 -6.21 21.36
C GLN A 411 -9.11 -7.08 20.22
N ALA A 412 -9.90 -6.50 19.32
CA ALA A 412 -10.41 -7.20 18.14
C ALA A 412 -9.25 -7.65 17.23
N ALA A 413 -8.27 -6.78 17.00
CA ALA A 413 -7.07 -7.11 16.22
C ALA A 413 -6.24 -8.22 16.88
N GLN A 414 -5.99 -8.15 18.21
CA GLN A 414 -5.28 -9.18 18.96
C GLN A 414 -5.96 -10.54 18.80
N LYS A 415 -7.28 -10.59 19.02
CA LYS A 415 -8.08 -11.81 18.95
C LYS A 415 -8.09 -12.39 17.52
N SER A 416 -8.33 -11.54 16.53
CA SER A 416 -8.37 -11.96 15.12
C SER A 416 -7.01 -12.47 14.64
N SER A 417 -5.92 -11.82 15.06
CA SER A 417 -4.56 -12.25 14.74
C SER A 417 -4.27 -13.66 15.26
N VAL A 418 -4.56 -13.91 16.54
CA VAL A 418 -4.33 -15.22 17.16
C VAL A 418 -5.20 -16.30 16.50
N SER A 419 -6.48 -16.00 16.22
CA SER A 419 -7.39 -16.95 15.59
C SER A 419 -6.94 -17.29 14.16
N SER A 420 -6.70 -16.28 13.34
CA SER A 420 -6.36 -16.48 11.93
C SER A 420 -5.02 -17.19 11.72
N LEU A 421 -4.02 -16.94 12.58
CA LEU A 421 -2.77 -17.69 12.55
C LEU A 421 -3.00 -19.17 12.89
N LYS A 422 -3.81 -19.48 13.93
CA LYS A 422 -4.16 -20.86 14.28
C LYS A 422 -4.94 -21.55 13.16
N ASP A 423 -5.90 -20.86 12.55
CA ASP A 423 -6.70 -21.38 11.44
C ASP A 423 -5.83 -21.67 10.20
N ALA A 424 -4.76 -20.91 10.02
CA ALA A 424 -3.74 -21.13 9.01
C ALA A 424 -2.69 -22.20 9.39
N ASN A 425 -2.86 -22.89 10.53
CA ASN A 425 -1.90 -23.85 11.09
C ASN A 425 -0.51 -23.25 11.35
N LEU A 426 -0.44 -21.96 11.66
CA LEU A 426 0.79 -21.27 12.05
C LEU A 426 0.87 -21.24 13.60
N PRO A 427 1.94 -21.78 14.19
CA PRO A 427 2.06 -21.85 15.65
C PRO A 427 2.09 -20.45 16.27
N VAL A 428 1.35 -20.23 17.34
CA VAL A 428 1.32 -19.00 18.12
C VAL A 428 1.92 -19.27 19.49
N ALA A 429 2.78 -18.38 19.98
CA ALA A 429 3.30 -18.41 21.35
C ALA A 429 2.16 -18.10 22.35
N GLU A 430 2.16 -18.79 23.49
CA GLU A 430 1.23 -18.55 24.58
C GLU A 430 1.57 -17.27 25.35
#